data_bd310382a294123d2bce0d6fc0230971
#
_entry.id   bd310382a294123d2bce0d6fc0230971
#
_cell.length_a   1.000
_cell.length_b   1.000
_cell.length_c   1.000
_cell.angle_alpha   90.00
_cell.angle_beta   90.00
_cell.angle_gamma   90.00
#
_symmetry.space_group_name_H-M   'P 1'
#
loop_
_entity.id
_entity.type
_entity.pdbx_description
1 polymer ?
#
loop_
_entity_poly.entity_id
_entity_poly.type
_entity_poly.pdbx_seq_one_letter_code
_entity_poly.pdbx_strand_id
1 'polypeptide(L)'
;MALTIGIVGLPNVGKSTLFNALTKNDVLAANYPFATIEPNTGVVGVPDPRLGVLAKIFGSERELPAAVTFVDIAGIVKGASEGAGLGNKFLANIRESEAICQVLRAFHDDDVVHVEGRVSPEEDMETINTELILADIQTLDKAIPRLEKEARTDKSKAANLAAAQEARALLDGGTTIFASGIDTAPLRELFLLTAKPFLYVINVDEEELADVAFQQRMRDLVAPAEAVFLDAKLEAELVELPDDEALELLQSVGQVESGLHALARVGFATLGLQTYLTAGPKEARAWTIPVGATAPEAAGVIHTDFQKGFIKAEVVSFDDLVATGSMAEAKAKGKVRIEGKEYVMADGDVVEFRFNV
;
A
#
# COMPACT_ATOMS: atom_id res chain seq x y z
N MET A 1 6.71 10.87 -7.75
CA MET A 1 5.63 10.02 -8.31
C MET A 1 4.82 9.52 -7.13
N ALA A 2 3.51 9.38 -7.26
CA ALA A 2 2.70 8.76 -6.21
C ALA A 2 3.12 7.30 -6.11
N LEU A 3 3.25 6.78 -4.86
CA LEU A 3 3.52 5.37 -4.63
C LEU A 3 2.26 4.57 -4.97
N THR A 4 2.40 3.52 -5.76
CA THR A 4 1.28 2.75 -6.29
C THR A 4 1.38 1.27 -5.91
N ILE A 5 0.22 0.63 -5.77
CA ILE A 5 0.08 -0.81 -5.54
C ILE A 5 -0.53 -1.44 -6.78
N GLY A 6 0.18 -2.37 -7.41
CA GLY A 6 -0.33 -3.11 -8.56
C GLY A 6 -1.24 -4.25 -8.13
N ILE A 7 -2.50 -4.24 -8.58
CA ILE A 7 -3.44 -5.34 -8.31
C ILE A 7 -3.24 -6.42 -9.38
N VAL A 8 -2.94 -7.63 -8.94
CA VAL A 8 -2.75 -8.80 -9.80
C VAL A 8 -3.64 -9.96 -9.35
N GLY A 9 -3.96 -10.86 -10.24
CA GLY A 9 -4.76 -12.05 -9.92
C GLY A 9 -5.04 -12.86 -11.17
N LEU A 10 -5.40 -14.12 -11.00
CA LEU A 10 -5.86 -14.98 -12.08
C LEU A 10 -7.20 -14.48 -12.65
N PRO A 11 -7.60 -14.90 -13.83
CA PRO A 11 -8.94 -14.60 -14.35
C PRO A 11 -10.05 -15.11 -13.41
N ASN A 12 -11.14 -14.34 -13.29
CA ASN A 12 -12.33 -14.70 -12.53
C ASN A 12 -12.16 -14.81 -11.00
N VAL A 13 -11.12 -14.20 -10.42
CA VAL A 13 -10.94 -14.12 -8.97
C VAL A 13 -11.67 -12.92 -8.31
N GLY A 14 -12.42 -12.13 -9.09
CA GLY A 14 -13.10 -10.93 -8.61
C GLY A 14 -12.28 -9.63 -8.72
N LYS A 15 -11.10 -9.67 -9.36
CA LYS A 15 -10.20 -8.53 -9.51
C LYS A 15 -10.89 -7.30 -10.11
N SER A 16 -11.65 -7.46 -11.20
CA SER A 16 -12.36 -6.36 -11.87
C SER A 16 -13.50 -5.80 -11.01
N THR A 17 -14.21 -6.66 -10.27
CA THR A 17 -15.25 -6.23 -9.33
C THR A 17 -14.65 -5.37 -8.21
N LEU A 18 -13.56 -5.86 -7.60
CA LEU A 18 -12.80 -5.12 -6.60
C LEU A 18 -12.30 -3.77 -7.15
N PHE A 19 -11.72 -3.78 -8.34
CA PHE A 19 -11.18 -2.56 -8.95
C PHE A 19 -12.29 -1.55 -9.28
N ASN A 20 -13.44 -2.00 -9.74
CA ASN A 20 -14.59 -1.14 -9.98
C ASN A 20 -15.11 -0.52 -8.67
N ALA A 21 -15.14 -1.28 -7.57
CA ALA A 21 -15.51 -0.74 -6.26
C ALA A 21 -14.48 0.31 -5.77
N LEU A 22 -13.18 0.07 -5.98
CA LEU A 22 -12.12 1.03 -5.68
C LEU A 22 -12.27 2.33 -6.48
N THR A 23 -12.58 2.25 -7.78
CA THR A 23 -12.72 3.45 -8.65
C THR A 23 -14.01 4.23 -8.39
N LYS A 24 -15.10 3.60 -7.96
CA LYS A 24 -16.33 4.29 -7.57
C LYS A 24 -16.19 5.04 -6.25
N ASN A 25 -15.30 4.61 -5.38
CA ASN A 25 -14.94 5.30 -4.14
C ASN A 25 -14.12 6.58 -4.39
N ASP A 26 -13.86 6.93 -5.65
CA ASP A 26 -13.06 8.07 -6.13
C ASP A 26 -13.67 9.47 -5.86
N VAL A 27 -14.75 9.57 -5.09
CA VAL A 27 -15.29 10.86 -4.62
C VAL A 27 -14.23 11.68 -3.87
N LEU A 28 -13.20 11.02 -3.36
CA LEU A 28 -12.05 11.67 -2.72
C LEU A 28 -11.02 12.21 -3.72
N ALA A 29 -10.89 11.63 -4.92
CA ALA A 29 -9.89 12.08 -5.92
C ALA A 29 -10.13 13.53 -6.36
N ALA A 30 -11.38 13.98 -6.43
CA ALA A 30 -11.72 15.38 -6.75
C ALA A 30 -11.20 16.39 -5.71
N ASN A 31 -10.89 15.95 -4.49
CA ASN A 31 -10.37 16.79 -3.40
C ASN A 31 -8.83 16.80 -3.31
N TYR A 32 -8.13 15.95 -4.09
CA TYR A 32 -6.68 15.95 -4.16
C TYR A 32 -6.20 16.77 -5.34
N PRO A 33 -5.64 17.97 -5.13
CA PRO A 33 -5.28 18.92 -6.20
C PRO A 33 -4.20 18.43 -7.18
N PHE A 34 -3.64 17.23 -6.97
CA PHE A 34 -2.58 16.63 -7.79
C PHE A 34 -2.88 15.19 -8.24
N ALA A 35 -4.10 14.67 -7.99
CA ALA A 35 -4.49 13.37 -8.50
C ALA A 35 -4.78 13.50 -10.00
N THR A 36 -3.81 13.14 -10.83
CA THR A 36 -4.06 12.88 -12.25
C THR A 36 -4.80 11.54 -12.30
N ILE A 37 -6.06 11.56 -12.74
CA ILE A 37 -6.81 10.32 -12.97
C ILE A 37 -6.21 9.67 -14.21
N GLU A 38 -5.28 8.75 -14.01
CA GLU A 38 -4.76 7.90 -15.08
C GLU A 38 -5.73 6.75 -15.34
N PRO A 39 -5.87 6.30 -16.60
CA PRO A 39 -6.69 5.11 -16.89
C PRO A 39 -6.20 3.91 -16.06
N ASN A 40 -7.14 3.15 -15.50
CA ASN A 40 -6.86 1.98 -14.66
C ASN A 40 -6.17 2.28 -13.31
N THR A 41 -6.43 3.45 -12.73
CA THR A 41 -6.03 3.77 -11.36
C THR A 41 -7.26 4.01 -10.50
N GLY A 42 -7.22 3.54 -9.25
CA GLY A 42 -8.22 3.80 -8.20
C GLY A 42 -7.53 4.42 -6.99
N VAL A 43 -8.07 5.51 -6.47
CA VAL A 43 -7.53 6.21 -5.30
C VAL A 43 -8.47 6.01 -4.12
N VAL A 44 -7.99 5.44 -3.04
CA VAL A 44 -8.80 5.15 -1.85
C VAL A 44 -8.26 5.92 -0.65
N GLY A 45 -9.14 6.63 0.04
CA GLY A 45 -8.82 7.31 1.28
C GLY A 45 -8.49 6.31 2.39
N VAL A 46 -7.44 6.62 3.16
CA VAL A 46 -7.11 5.87 4.36
C VAL A 46 -7.91 6.45 5.52
N PRO A 47 -8.86 5.71 6.12
CA PRO A 47 -9.65 6.22 7.23
C PRO A 47 -8.76 6.64 8.39
N ASP A 48 -8.94 7.87 8.85
CA ASP A 48 -8.21 8.41 10.00
C ASP A 48 -9.16 9.14 10.95
N PRO A 49 -9.61 8.49 12.05
CA PRO A 49 -10.55 9.08 12.99
C PRO A 49 -9.99 10.31 13.70
N ARG A 50 -8.67 10.53 13.67
CA ARG A 50 -8.02 11.70 14.26
C ARG A 50 -8.44 13.00 13.55
N LEU A 51 -8.76 12.95 12.26
CA LEU A 51 -9.16 14.12 11.48
C LEU A 51 -10.46 14.75 12.01
N GLY A 52 -11.49 13.94 12.29
CA GLY A 52 -12.75 14.45 12.85
C GLY A 52 -12.59 15.08 14.23
N VAL A 53 -11.66 14.58 15.05
CA VAL A 53 -11.31 15.18 16.33
C VAL A 53 -10.61 16.52 16.14
N LEU A 54 -9.63 16.58 15.25
CA LEU A 54 -8.91 17.82 14.94
C LEU A 54 -9.85 18.86 14.31
N ALA A 55 -10.73 18.45 13.41
CA ALA A 55 -11.70 19.35 12.79
C ALA A 55 -12.59 20.03 13.84
N LYS A 56 -13.01 19.31 14.87
CA LYS A 56 -13.76 19.89 16.01
C LYS A 56 -12.93 20.86 16.84
N ILE A 57 -11.66 20.54 17.13
CA ILE A 57 -10.77 21.41 17.94
C ILE A 57 -10.46 22.72 17.20
N PHE A 58 -10.23 22.66 15.88
CA PHE A 58 -9.81 23.81 15.07
C PHE A 58 -10.96 24.52 14.34
N GLY A 59 -12.18 23.94 14.35
CA GLY A 59 -13.32 24.43 13.59
C GLY A 59 -13.10 24.30 12.07
N SER A 60 -12.48 23.20 11.64
CA SER A 60 -12.16 22.97 10.22
C SER A 60 -13.40 22.72 9.39
N GLU A 61 -13.44 23.31 8.19
CA GLU A 61 -14.56 23.15 7.24
C GLU A 61 -14.51 21.81 6.50
N ARG A 62 -13.32 21.19 6.38
CA ARG A 62 -13.11 19.96 5.62
C ARG A 62 -12.12 19.03 6.32
N GLU A 63 -12.29 17.75 6.09
CA GLU A 63 -11.39 16.67 6.48
C GLU A 63 -10.79 16.05 5.23
N LEU A 64 -9.47 15.94 5.18
CA LEU A 64 -8.73 15.38 4.04
C LEU A 64 -7.83 14.24 4.51
N PRO A 65 -8.25 12.98 4.37
CA PRO A 65 -7.45 11.83 4.76
C PRO A 65 -6.25 11.63 3.81
N ALA A 66 -5.27 10.83 4.21
CA ALA A 66 -4.28 10.28 3.29
C ALA A 66 -4.94 9.33 2.29
N ALA A 67 -4.25 9.01 1.20
CA ALA A 67 -4.78 8.10 0.19
C ALA A 67 -3.72 7.14 -0.32
N VAL A 68 -4.19 5.98 -0.80
CA VAL A 68 -3.39 4.97 -1.51
C VAL A 68 -3.91 4.84 -2.93
N THR A 69 -3.00 4.74 -3.88
CA THR A 69 -3.32 4.54 -5.29
C THR A 69 -3.11 3.08 -5.67
N PHE A 70 -4.17 2.46 -6.18
CA PHE A 70 -4.15 1.13 -6.76
C PHE A 70 -4.17 1.21 -8.29
N VAL A 71 -3.42 0.31 -8.94
CA VAL A 71 -3.36 0.22 -10.41
C VAL A 71 -3.85 -1.15 -10.84
N ASP A 72 -4.86 -1.20 -11.72
CA ASP A 72 -5.29 -2.47 -12.29
C ASP A 72 -4.27 -2.99 -13.29
N ILE A 73 -3.66 -4.11 -12.96
CA ILE A 73 -2.76 -4.81 -13.85
C ILE A 73 -3.53 -5.99 -14.45
N ALA A 74 -3.56 -6.09 -15.78
CA ALA A 74 -4.28 -7.16 -16.48
C ALA A 74 -3.93 -8.55 -15.90
N GLY A 75 -4.92 -9.46 -15.86
CA GLY A 75 -4.75 -10.76 -15.22
C GLY A 75 -3.57 -11.55 -15.77
N ILE A 76 -2.88 -12.24 -14.87
CA ILE A 76 -1.81 -13.19 -15.22
C ILE A 76 -2.42 -14.48 -15.75
N VAL A 77 -1.77 -15.08 -16.74
CA VAL A 77 -2.05 -16.44 -17.19
C VAL A 77 -0.76 -17.23 -17.11
N LYS A 78 -0.85 -18.51 -16.85
CA LYS A 78 0.27 -19.44 -16.81
C LYS A 78 1.10 -19.36 -18.11
N GLY A 79 2.43 -19.29 -17.99
CA GLY A 79 3.34 -19.09 -19.12
C GLY A 79 3.57 -17.61 -19.50
N ALA A 80 3.17 -16.67 -18.66
CA ALA A 80 3.39 -15.24 -18.91
C ALA A 80 4.87 -14.86 -18.98
N SER A 81 5.72 -15.54 -18.23
CA SER A 81 7.18 -15.35 -18.21
C SER A 81 7.90 -15.87 -19.46
N GLU A 82 7.30 -16.86 -20.17
CA GLU A 82 7.87 -17.47 -21.38
C GLU A 82 7.31 -16.85 -22.68
N GLY A 83 6.19 -16.12 -22.59
CA GLY A 83 5.44 -15.61 -23.74
C GLY A 83 5.98 -14.31 -24.32
N ALA A 84 6.05 -14.22 -25.65
CA ALA A 84 6.19 -12.94 -26.35
C ALA A 84 4.83 -12.21 -26.35
N GLY A 85 4.78 -10.97 -25.86
CA GLY A 85 3.60 -10.08 -26.00
C GLY A 85 2.91 -9.73 -24.68
N LEU A 86 1.72 -10.26 -24.41
CA LEU A 86 0.89 -9.85 -23.26
C LEU A 86 1.55 -10.10 -21.89
N GLY A 87 2.27 -11.24 -21.72
CA GLY A 87 2.96 -11.54 -20.46
C GLY A 87 4.07 -10.54 -20.14
N ASN A 88 4.88 -10.15 -21.14
CA ASN A 88 5.93 -9.15 -20.93
C ASN A 88 5.36 -7.77 -20.56
N LYS A 89 4.21 -7.38 -21.15
CA LYS A 89 3.52 -6.13 -20.81
C LYS A 89 2.98 -6.17 -19.37
N PHE A 90 2.42 -7.28 -18.96
CA PHE A 90 1.97 -7.52 -17.59
C PHE A 90 3.12 -7.35 -16.59
N LEU A 91 4.25 -8.04 -16.80
CA LEU A 91 5.43 -7.95 -15.94
C LEU A 91 6.03 -6.53 -15.91
N ALA A 92 5.97 -5.80 -17.03
CA ALA A 92 6.41 -4.40 -17.09
C ALA A 92 5.53 -3.50 -16.20
N ASN A 93 4.21 -3.65 -16.24
CA ASN A 93 3.30 -2.87 -15.39
C ASN A 93 3.54 -3.16 -13.89
N ILE A 94 3.82 -4.42 -13.51
CA ILE A 94 4.18 -4.73 -12.12
C ILE A 94 5.49 -4.04 -11.73
N ARG A 95 6.48 -3.93 -12.63
CA ARG A 95 7.75 -3.25 -12.33
C ARG A 95 7.56 -1.78 -11.99
N GLU A 96 6.55 -1.12 -12.54
CA GLU A 96 6.24 0.29 -12.31
C GLU A 96 5.56 0.55 -10.95
N SER A 97 4.96 -0.48 -10.32
CA SER A 97 4.34 -0.38 -9.00
C SER A 97 5.37 -0.58 -7.88
N GLU A 98 5.16 0.01 -6.72
CA GLU A 98 6.04 -0.14 -5.54
C GLU A 98 5.72 -1.37 -4.69
N ALA A 99 4.47 -1.82 -4.71
CA ALA A 99 4.02 -3.04 -4.02
C ALA A 99 3.07 -3.85 -4.91
N ILE A 100 2.84 -5.09 -4.56
CA ILE A 100 1.98 -6.03 -5.27
C ILE A 100 0.82 -6.44 -4.36
N CYS A 101 -0.42 -6.25 -4.84
CA CYS A 101 -1.62 -6.77 -4.22
C CYS A 101 -2.11 -7.99 -5.02
N GLN A 102 -1.96 -9.19 -4.48
CA GLN A 102 -2.51 -10.40 -5.11
C GLN A 102 -3.95 -10.63 -4.65
N VAL A 103 -4.86 -10.74 -5.61
CA VAL A 103 -6.27 -11.11 -5.36
C VAL A 103 -6.42 -12.60 -5.58
N LEU A 104 -6.81 -13.32 -4.54
CA LEU A 104 -7.02 -14.76 -4.51
C LEU A 104 -8.51 -15.06 -4.32
N ARG A 105 -9.02 -16.05 -5.05
CA ARG A 105 -10.41 -16.47 -4.95
C ARG A 105 -10.59 -17.53 -3.87
N ALA A 106 -11.46 -17.25 -2.91
CA ALA A 106 -11.95 -18.23 -1.95
C ALA A 106 -13.48 -18.43 -2.06
N PHE A 107 -14.21 -17.45 -2.59
CA PHE A 107 -15.67 -17.52 -2.77
C PHE A 107 -16.11 -18.63 -3.74
N HIS A 108 -17.31 -19.18 -3.48
CA HIS A 108 -17.94 -20.19 -4.29
C HIS A 108 -19.06 -19.55 -5.14
N ASP A 109 -19.02 -19.77 -6.45
CA ASP A 109 -20.05 -19.30 -7.38
C ASP A 109 -20.04 -20.22 -8.61
N ASP A 110 -21.12 -20.99 -8.77
CA ASP A 110 -21.25 -21.99 -9.84
C ASP A 110 -21.35 -21.35 -11.23
N ASP A 111 -21.79 -20.10 -11.32
CA ASP A 111 -21.88 -19.33 -12.56
C ASP A 111 -20.53 -18.74 -13.00
N VAL A 112 -19.53 -18.74 -12.13
CA VAL A 112 -18.20 -18.19 -12.37
C VAL A 112 -17.17 -19.30 -12.46
N VAL A 113 -16.81 -19.70 -13.67
CA VAL A 113 -15.82 -20.77 -13.90
C VAL A 113 -14.42 -20.36 -13.42
N HIS A 114 -13.79 -21.19 -12.56
CA HIS A 114 -12.39 -21.00 -12.20
C HIS A 114 -11.48 -21.55 -13.31
N VAL A 115 -10.39 -20.84 -13.64
CA VAL A 115 -9.47 -21.21 -14.75
C VAL A 115 -8.81 -22.57 -14.56
N GLU A 116 -8.53 -22.97 -13.31
CA GLU A 116 -7.95 -24.29 -12.96
C GLU A 116 -9.04 -25.34 -12.62
N GLY A 117 -10.34 -25.00 -12.79
CA GLY A 117 -11.47 -25.92 -12.58
C GLY A 117 -11.84 -26.16 -11.11
N ARG A 118 -11.14 -25.55 -10.15
CA ARG A 118 -11.42 -25.60 -8.71
C ARG A 118 -10.99 -24.32 -8.03
N VAL A 119 -11.63 -23.98 -6.92
CA VAL A 119 -11.25 -22.85 -6.07
C VAL A 119 -10.16 -23.31 -5.08
N SER A 120 -8.97 -22.74 -5.17
CA SER A 120 -7.83 -23.00 -4.27
C SER A 120 -6.94 -21.77 -4.19
N PRO A 121 -7.13 -20.91 -3.18
CA PRO A 121 -6.29 -19.71 -2.99
C PRO A 121 -4.80 -20.01 -2.93
N GLU A 122 -4.43 -21.17 -2.36
CA GLU A 122 -3.05 -21.63 -2.27
C GLU A 122 -2.43 -21.83 -3.65
N GLU A 123 -3.14 -22.54 -4.54
CA GLU A 123 -2.65 -22.85 -5.91
C GLU A 123 -2.65 -21.60 -6.79
N ASP A 124 -3.63 -20.72 -6.62
CA ASP A 124 -3.67 -19.41 -7.30
C ASP A 124 -2.43 -18.59 -6.94
N MET A 125 -2.09 -18.53 -5.65
CA MET A 125 -0.89 -17.84 -5.15
C MET A 125 0.39 -18.47 -5.72
N GLU A 126 0.52 -19.78 -5.68
CA GLU A 126 1.68 -20.50 -6.21
C GLU A 126 1.86 -20.26 -7.71
N THR A 127 0.76 -20.23 -8.47
CA THR A 127 0.80 -19.96 -9.92
C THR A 127 1.36 -18.57 -10.20
N ILE A 128 0.88 -17.54 -9.50
CA ILE A 128 1.35 -16.15 -9.68
C ILE A 128 2.80 -16.03 -9.23
N ASN A 129 3.14 -16.56 -8.05
CA ASN A 129 4.49 -16.48 -7.51
C ASN A 129 5.50 -17.18 -8.44
N THR A 130 5.14 -18.31 -9.03
CA THR A 130 5.99 -19.02 -10.01
C THR A 130 6.32 -18.16 -11.21
N GLU A 131 5.34 -17.46 -11.80
CA GLU A 131 5.58 -16.57 -12.94
C GLU A 131 6.50 -15.39 -12.58
N LEU A 132 6.32 -14.80 -11.40
CA LEU A 132 7.18 -13.72 -10.92
C LEU A 132 8.62 -14.22 -10.65
N ILE A 133 8.75 -15.39 -10.02
CA ILE A 133 10.03 -16.06 -9.76
C ILE A 133 10.78 -16.32 -11.07
N LEU A 134 10.12 -16.91 -12.06
CA LEU A 134 10.74 -17.19 -13.35
C LEU A 134 11.22 -15.93 -14.07
N ALA A 135 10.45 -14.84 -14.00
CA ALA A 135 10.85 -13.54 -14.55
C ALA A 135 12.09 -12.95 -13.85
N ASP A 136 12.17 -13.09 -12.52
CA ASP A 136 13.32 -12.61 -11.75
C ASP A 136 14.56 -13.49 -11.96
N ILE A 137 14.40 -14.81 -12.07
CA ILE A 137 15.47 -15.73 -12.46
C ILE A 137 16.11 -15.29 -13.78
N GLN A 138 15.30 -15.01 -14.80
CA GLN A 138 15.80 -14.52 -16.09
C GLN A 138 16.55 -13.18 -15.96
N THR A 139 16.11 -12.32 -15.06
CA THR A 139 16.76 -11.03 -14.79
C THR A 139 18.12 -11.24 -14.12
N LEU A 140 18.18 -12.12 -13.12
CA LEU A 140 19.41 -12.43 -12.37
C LEU A 140 20.42 -13.19 -13.23
N ASP A 141 19.99 -14.14 -14.06
CA ASP A 141 20.86 -14.89 -14.98
C ASP A 141 21.58 -13.96 -15.97
N LYS A 142 20.95 -12.85 -16.35
CA LYS A 142 21.59 -11.79 -17.18
C LYS A 142 22.47 -10.86 -16.37
N ALA A 143 22.09 -10.58 -15.12
CA ALA A 143 22.78 -9.59 -14.28
C ALA A 143 24.05 -10.15 -13.61
N ILE A 144 24.01 -11.40 -13.12
CA ILE A 144 25.12 -12.01 -12.35
C ILE A 144 26.46 -12.00 -13.14
N PRO A 145 26.54 -12.41 -14.43
CA PRO A 145 27.80 -12.34 -15.17
C PRO A 145 28.37 -10.94 -15.33
N ARG A 146 27.52 -9.91 -15.36
CA ARG A 146 27.92 -8.51 -15.38
C ARG A 146 28.48 -8.11 -14.01
N LEU A 147 27.73 -8.40 -12.93
CA LEU A 147 28.14 -8.09 -11.56
C LEU A 147 29.47 -8.79 -11.17
N GLU A 148 29.73 -10.01 -11.64
CA GLU A 148 31.00 -10.69 -11.46
C GLU A 148 32.17 -9.92 -12.07
N LYS A 149 32.00 -9.37 -13.28
CA LYS A 149 33.04 -8.56 -13.94
C LYS A 149 33.26 -7.25 -13.18
N GLU A 150 32.18 -6.59 -12.76
CA GLU A 150 32.24 -5.35 -11.99
C GLU A 150 32.94 -5.56 -10.63
N ALA A 151 32.58 -6.62 -9.90
CA ALA A 151 33.17 -6.95 -8.59
C ALA A 151 34.70 -7.28 -8.66
N ARG A 152 35.20 -7.74 -9.82
CA ARG A 152 36.64 -7.96 -10.03
C ARG A 152 37.41 -6.64 -10.11
N THR A 153 36.78 -5.59 -10.62
CA THR A 153 37.42 -4.28 -10.81
C THR A 153 37.09 -3.31 -9.67
N ASP A 154 35.96 -3.45 -9.05
CA ASP A 154 35.46 -2.61 -7.95
C ASP A 154 34.94 -3.46 -6.78
N LYS A 155 35.73 -3.50 -5.69
CA LYS A 155 35.36 -4.26 -4.49
C LYS A 155 34.07 -3.78 -3.81
N SER A 156 33.66 -2.54 -4.03
CA SER A 156 32.39 -2.03 -3.48
C SER A 156 31.17 -2.74 -4.07
N LYS A 157 31.28 -3.33 -5.25
CA LYS A 157 30.23 -4.10 -5.93
C LYS A 157 30.13 -5.56 -5.47
N ALA A 158 31.02 -6.03 -4.60
CA ALA A 158 30.99 -7.41 -4.11
C ALA A 158 29.71 -7.74 -3.33
N ALA A 159 29.16 -6.78 -2.59
CA ALA A 159 27.90 -6.94 -1.87
C ALA A 159 26.71 -7.14 -2.83
N ASN A 160 26.66 -6.40 -3.94
CA ASN A 160 25.61 -6.54 -4.95
C ASN A 160 25.66 -7.93 -5.63
N LEU A 161 26.88 -8.43 -5.91
CA LEU A 161 27.05 -9.77 -6.47
C LEU A 161 26.60 -10.85 -5.48
N ALA A 162 27.03 -10.77 -4.22
CA ALA A 162 26.64 -11.74 -3.20
C ALA A 162 25.11 -11.78 -3.01
N ALA A 163 24.47 -10.61 -2.89
CA ALA A 163 23.02 -10.52 -2.78
C ALA A 163 22.30 -11.08 -4.01
N ALA A 164 22.80 -10.83 -5.23
CA ALA A 164 22.22 -11.38 -6.45
C ALA A 164 22.33 -12.92 -6.52
N GLN A 165 23.44 -13.49 -6.07
CA GLN A 165 23.64 -14.94 -6.01
C GLN A 165 22.75 -15.59 -4.93
N GLU A 166 22.60 -14.95 -3.77
CA GLU A 166 21.70 -15.39 -2.71
C GLU A 166 20.23 -15.35 -3.17
N ALA A 167 19.80 -14.23 -3.76
CA ALA A 167 18.45 -14.09 -4.33
C ALA A 167 18.17 -15.18 -5.38
N ARG A 168 19.15 -15.46 -6.25
CA ARG A 168 19.03 -16.50 -7.28
C ARG A 168 18.81 -17.89 -6.67
N ALA A 169 19.53 -18.21 -5.60
CA ALA A 169 19.39 -19.50 -4.90
C ALA A 169 18.04 -19.64 -4.20
N LEU A 170 17.52 -18.55 -3.59
CA LEU A 170 16.19 -18.51 -2.97
C LEU A 170 15.08 -18.79 -4.00
N LEU A 171 15.16 -18.12 -5.16
CA LEU A 171 14.19 -18.29 -6.25
C LEU A 171 14.23 -19.70 -6.84
N ASP A 172 15.40 -20.34 -6.96
CA ASP A 172 15.50 -21.74 -7.35
C ASP A 172 14.81 -22.70 -6.37
N GLY A 173 14.80 -22.31 -5.09
CA GLY A 173 14.06 -23.03 -4.05
C GLY A 173 12.55 -22.72 -4.02
N GLY A 174 12.04 -21.90 -4.93
CA GLY A 174 10.62 -21.51 -4.99
C GLY A 174 10.21 -20.46 -3.96
N THR A 175 11.18 -19.80 -3.30
CA THR A 175 10.90 -18.76 -2.29
C THR A 175 11.05 -17.38 -2.91
N THR A 176 10.02 -16.53 -2.77
CA THR A 176 10.10 -15.11 -3.19
C THR A 176 11.13 -14.36 -2.32
N ILE A 177 11.78 -13.36 -2.90
CA ILE A 177 12.79 -12.57 -2.18
C ILE A 177 12.15 -11.85 -0.98
N PHE A 178 10.95 -11.34 -1.14
CA PHE A 178 10.19 -10.69 -0.05
C PHE A 178 9.95 -11.66 1.12
N ALA A 179 9.46 -12.87 0.85
CA ALA A 179 9.18 -13.86 1.90
C ALA A 179 10.44 -14.33 2.64
N SER A 180 11.60 -14.27 1.99
CA SER A 180 12.88 -14.66 2.60
C SER A 180 13.40 -13.66 3.62
N GLY A 181 13.00 -12.38 3.54
CA GLY A 181 13.43 -11.32 4.43
C GLY A 181 14.89 -10.86 4.26
N ILE A 182 15.57 -11.23 3.17
CA ILE A 182 16.93 -10.77 2.91
C ILE A 182 16.99 -9.26 2.63
N ASP A 183 18.15 -8.63 2.87
CA ASP A 183 18.34 -7.23 2.52
C ASP A 183 18.29 -7.02 1.00
N THR A 184 17.29 -6.27 0.54
CA THR A 184 17.09 -5.95 -0.87
C THR A 184 17.78 -4.68 -1.34
N ALA A 185 18.41 -3.91 -0.43
CA ALA A 185 19.07 -2.65 -0.80
C ALA A 185 20.14 -2.82 -1.90
N PRO A 186 20.98 -3.87 -1.89
CA PRO A 186 21.96 -4.12 -2.96
C PRO A 186 21.33 -4.53 -4.30
N LEU A 187 20.04 -4.95 -4.31
CA LEU A 187 19.31 -5.45 -5.47
C LEU A 187 18.45 -4.40 -6.16
N ARG A 188 18.35 -3.18 -5.63
CA ARG A 188 17.41 -2.14 -6.10
C ARG A 188 17.52 -1.84 -7.60
N GLU A 189 18.73 -1.81 -8.16
CA GLU A 189 18.96 -1.53 -9.56
C GLU A 189 18.48 -2.64 -10.51
N LEU A 190 18.15 -3.81 -9.98
CA LEU A 190 17.68 -4.95 -10.76
C LEU A 190 16.16 -4.97 -10.95
N PHE A 191 15.41 -4.16 -10.20
CA PHE A 191 13.96 -4.04 -10.25
C PHE A 191 13.25 -5.41 -10.19
N LEU A 192 13.70 -6.27 -9.26
CA LEU A 192 13.16 -7.61 -9.08
C LEU A 192 11.70 -7.53 -8.57
N LEU A 193 10.83 -8.29 -9.19
CA LEU A 193 9.40 -8.32 -8.90
C LEU A 193 9.12 -8.93 -7.52
N THR A 194 9.78 -10.05 -7.23
CA THR A 194 9.60 -10.80 -5.99
C THR A 194 10.28 -10.13 -4.78
N ALA A 195 11.07 -9.06 -4.99
CA ALA A 195 11.66 -8.25 -3.93
C ALA A 195 10.74 -7.11 -3.46
N LYS A 196 9.66 -6.84 -4.19
CA LYS A 196 8.66 -5.84 -3.80
C LYS A 196 7.87 -6.32 -2.57
N PRO A 197 7.35 -5.40 -1.72
CA PRO A 197 6.38 -5.76 -0.70
C PRO A 197 5.11 -6.37 -1.31
N PHE A 198 4.56 -7.38 -0.63
CA PHE A 198 3.30 -8.02 -1.00
C PHE A 198 2.22 -7.76 0.04
N LEU A 199 0.99 -7.68 -0.44
CA LEU A 199 -0.22 -7.86 0.35
C LEU A 199 -1.19 -8.75 -0.43
N TYR A 200 -2.11 -9.40 0.28
CA TYR A 200 -3.06 -10.32 -0.31
C TYR A 200 -4.48 -9.88 -0.01
N VAL A 201 -5.33 -9.92 -1.02
CA VAL A 201 -6.79 -9.85 -0.88
C VAL A 201 -7.34 -11.25 -1.08
N ILE A 202 -7.93 -11.81 -0.04
CA ILE A 202 -8.66 -13.05 -0.10
C ILE A 202 -10.12 -12.68 -0.34
N ASN A 203 -10.57 -12.85 -1.59
CA ASN A 203 -11.93 -12.57 -2.00
C ASN A 203 -12.81 -13.76 -1.61
N VAL A 204 -13.63 -13.56 -0.59
CA VAL A 204 -14.42 -14.56 0.13
C VAL A 204 -15.91 -14.32 -0.11
N ASP A 205 -16.75 -15.24 0.31
CA ASP A 205 -18.17 -15.00 0.56
C ASP A 205 -18.44 -14.80 2.07
N GLU A 206 -19.71 -14.68 2.44
CA GLU A 206 -20.11 -14.36 3.80
C GLU A 206 -19.71 -15.47 4.80
N GLU A 207 -19.67 -16.74 4.38
CA GLU A 207 -19.31 -17.87 5.25
C GLU A 207 -17.84 -17.82 5.65
N GLU A 208 -16.94 -17.66 4.68
CA GLU A 208 -15.49 -17.54 4.95
C GLU A 208 -15.15 -16.21 5.63
N LEU A 209 -15.94 -15.14 5.39
CA LEU A 209 -15.75 -13.87 6.08
C LEU A 209 -15.98 -13.98 7.58
N ALA A 210 -16.83 -14.93 8.03
CA ALA A 210 -17.08 -15.24 9.42
C ALA A 210 -16.17 -16.36 9.98
N ASP A 211 -15.47 -17.13 9.13
CA ASP A 211 -14.61 -18.26 9.56
C ASP A 211 -13.21 -17.79 10.00
N VAL A 212 -13.06 -17.59 11.31
CA VAL A 212 -11.78 -17.21 11.93
C VAL A 212 -10.67 -18.24 11.68
N ALA A 213 -10.99 -19.54 11.63
CA ALA A 213 -10.00 -20.59 11.42
C ALA A 213 -9.48 -20.56 9.96
N PHE A 214 -10.38 -20.36 9.00
CA PHE A 214 -10.00 -20.13 7.59
C PHE A 214 -9.11 -18.90 7.47
N GLN A 215 -9.53 -17.77 8.04
CA GLN A 215 -8.75 -16.54 7.97
C GLN A 215 -7.34 -16.70 8.58
N GLN A 216 -7.23 -17.39 9.72
CA GLN A 216 -5.91 -17.62 10.34
C GLN A 216 -5.03 -18.49 9.44
N ARG A 217 -5.57 -19.54 8.86
CA ARG A 217 -4.85 -20.40 7.92
C ARG A 217 -4.33 -19.59 6.69
N MET A 218 -5.15 -18.69 6.16
CA MET A 218 -4.72 -17.84 5.05
C MET A 218 -3.65 -16.82 5.47
N ARG A 219 -3.76 -16.24 6.67
CA ARG A 219 -2.69 -15.35 7.21
C ARG A 219 -1.37 -16.10 7.37
N ASP A 220 -1.41 -17.31 7.88
CA ASP A 220 -0.20 -18.14 8.05
C ASP A 220 0.42 -18.51 6.69
N LEU A 221 -0.41 -18.76 5.68
CA LEU A 221 0.03 -19.10 4.32
C LEU A 221 0.78 -17.94 3.65
N VAL A 222 0.28 -16.71 3.78
CA VAL A 222 0.83 -15.55 3.09
C VAL A 222 1.94 -14.83 3.87
N ALA A 223 2.22 -15.23 5.11
CA ALA A 223 3.23 -14.60 5.94
C ALA A 223 4.62 -14.54 5.23
N PRO A 224 5.37 -13.45 5.38
CA PRO A 224 5.19 -12.30 6.26
C PRO A 224 4.28 -11.18 5.70
N ALA A 225 3.62 -11.39 4.56
CA ALA A 225 2.68 -10.43 4.01
C ALA A 225 1.38 -10.36 4.84
N GLU A 226 0.67 -9.24 4.71
CA GLU A 226 -0.65 -9.07 5.32
C GLU A 226 -1.76 -9.59 4.39
N ALA A 227 -2.83 -10.13 4.99
CA ALA A 227 -4.04 -10.55 4.28
C ALA A 227 -5.23 -9.69 4.66
N VAL A 228 -5.95 -9.22 3.64
CA VAL A 228 -7.26 -8.55 3.78
C VAL A 228 -8.32 -9.49 3.26
N PHE A 229 -9.35 -9.73 4.06
CA PHE A 229 -10.51 -10.55 3.70
C PHE A 229 -11.66 -9.62 3.35
N LEU A 230 -12.26 -9.78 2.19
CA LEU A 230 -13.41 -9.01 1.76
C LEU A 230 -14.24 -9.79 0.75
N ASP A 231 -15.51 -9.48 0.68
CA ASP A 231 -16.38 -9.87 -0.42
C ASP A 231 -16.47 -8.71 -1.42
N ALA A 232 -15.91 -8.92 -2.60
CA ALA A 232 -15.86 -7.88 -3.63
C ALA A 232 -17.26 -7.49 -4.17
N LYS A 233 -18.26 -8.38 -4.08
CA LYS A 233 -19.66 -8.05 -4.44
C LYS A 233 -20.28 -7.14 -3.38
N LEU A 234 -20.12 -7.48 -2.10
CA LEU A 234 -20.55 -6.64 -0.97
C LEU A 234 -19.91 -5.24 -1.05
N GLU A 235 -18.60 -5.16 -1.29
CA GLU A 235 -17.90 -3.88 -1.42
C GLU A 235 -18.47 -3.05 -2.60
N ALA A 236 -18.82 -3.69 -3.71
CA ALA A 236 -19.42 -3.01 -4.85
C ALA A 236 -20.84 -2.48 -4.55
N GLU A 237 -21.58 -3.12 -3.66
CA GLU A 237 -22.88 -2.65 -3.17
C GLU A 237 -22.73 -1.50 -2.17
N LEU A 238 -21.78 -1.62 -1.22
CA LEU A 238 -21.55 -0.60 -0.19
C LEU A 238 -21.24 0.78 -0.77
N VAL A 239 -20.46 0.85 -1.86
CA VAL A 239 -20.13 2.15 -2.49
C VAL A 239 -21.30 2.83 -3.23
N GLU A 240 -22.40 2.13 -3.45
CA GLU A 240 -23.63 2.68 -4.04
C GLU A 240 -24.62 3.18 -2.99
N LEU A 241 -24.42 2.83 -1.71
CA LEU A 241 -25.32 3.15 -0.62
C LEU A 241 -24.94 4.46 0.08
N PRO A 242 -25.91 5.18 0.67
CA PRO A 242 -25.65 6.23 1.66
C PRO A 242 -24.89 5.66 2.87
N ASP A 243 -24.07 6.49 3.53
CA ASP A 243 -23.20 6.07 4.62
C ASP A 243 -23.92 5.34 5.77
N ASP A 244 -25.13 5.76 6.12
CA ASP A 244 -25.96 5.14 7.15
C ASP A 244 -26.45 3.75 6.74
N GLU A 245 -26.91 3.59 5.51
CA GLU A 245 -27.36 2.30 4.96
C GLU A 245 -26.16 1.34 4.78
N ALA A 246 -25.01 1.85 4.32
CA ALA A 246 -23.78 1.08 4.20
C ALA A 246 -23.31 0.55 5.56
N LEU A 247 -23.41 1.36 6.62
CA LEU A 247 -23.07 0.95 7.98
C LEU A 247 -24.00 -0.15 8.51
N GLU A 248 -25.32 -0.03 8.26
CA GLU A 248 -26.31 -1.05 8.62
C GLU A 248 -26.03 -2.38 7.91
N LEU A 249 -25.69 -2.34 6.61
CA LEU A 249 -25.34 -3.53 5.83
C LEU A 249 -24.06 -4.20 6.39
N LEU A 250 -23.00 -3.44 6.67
CA LEU A 250 -21.77 -3.95 7.29
C LEU A 250 -22.05 -4.64 8.62
N GLN A 251 -22.85 -4.02 9.47
CA GLN A 251 -23.22 -4.59 10.78
C GLN A 251 -24.02 -5.89 10.64
N SER A 252 -24.88 -5.99 9.61
CA SER A 252 -25.70 -7.19 9.37
C SER A 252 -24.84 -8.42 9.03
N VAL A 253 -23.67 -8.21 8.39
CA VAL A 253 -22.67 -9.27 8.07
C VAL A 253 -21.55 -9.35 9.11
N GLY A 254 -21.70 -8.69 10.27
CA GLY A 254 -20.76 -8.74 11.37
C GLY A 254 -19.43 -8.00 11.16
N GLN A 255 -19.36 -7.11 10.15
CA GLN A 255 -18.17 -6.31 9.87
C GLN A 255 -18.24 -4.94 10.56
N VAL A 256 -17.08 -4.42 10.97
CA VAL A 256 -16.94 -3.11 11.64
C VAL A 256 -16.42 -2.01 10.71
N GLU A 257 -15.79 -2.39 9.61
CA GLU A 257 -15.30 -1.50 8.55
C GLU A 257 -15.44 -2.20 7.19
N SER A 258 -15.48 -1.43 6.10
CA SER A 258 -15.46 -2.01 4.76
C SER A 258 -14.10 -2.62 4.44
N GLY A 259 -14.10 -3.68 3.61
CA GLY A 259 -12.86 -4.31 3.15
C GLY A 259 -11.99 -3.37 2.34
N LEU A 260 -12.57 -2.39 1.63
CA LEU A 260 -11.82 -1.35 0.92
C LEU A 260 -11.06 -0.43 1.88
N HIS A 261 -11.65 -0.08 3.02
CA HIS A 261 -10.97 0.70 4.05
C HIS A 261 -9.83 -0.10 4.71
N ALA A 262 -10.07 -1.38 5.02
CA ALA A 262 -9.03 -2.27 5.50
C ALA A 262 -7.89 -2.41 4.47
N LEU A 263 -8.23 -2.56 3.18
CA LEU A 263 -7.26 -2.65 2.08
C LEU A 263 -6.43 -1.36 1.95
N ALA A 264 -7.06 -0.18 2.06
CA ALA A 264 -6.35 1.09 2.04
C ALA A 264 -5.35 1.21 3.19
N ARG A 265 -5.75 0.84 4.40
CA ARG A 265 -4.91 0.88 5.60
C ARG A 265 -3.73 -0.10 5.52
N VAL A 266 -3.99 -1.35 5.12
CA VAL A 266 -2.94 -2.37 4.94
C VAL A 266 -2.00 -1.98 3.80
N GLY A 267 -2.53 -1.52 2.67
CA GLY A 267 -1.73 -1.06 1.53
C GLY A 267 -0.83 0.13 1.89
N PHE A 268 -1.33 1.08 2.68
CA PHE A 268 -0.56 2.22 3.17
C PHE A 268 0.63 1.76 4.04
N ALA A 269 0.38 0.83 4.97
CA ALA A 269 1.43 0.24 5.80
C ALA A 269 2.44 -0.59 4.97
N THR A 270 1.97 -1.36 3.99
CA THR A 270 2.82 -2.17 3.09
C THR A 270 3.79 -1.30 2.29
N LEU A 271 3.38 -0.09 1.91
CA LEU A 271 4.25 0.88 1.26
C LEU A 271 5.25 1.56 2.21
N GLY A 272 5.25 1.22 3.50
CA GLY A 272 6.11 1.85 4.50
C GLY A 272 5.78 3.34 4.73
N LEU A 273 4.49 3.69 4.65
CA LEU A 273 4.00 5.06 4.80
C LEU A 273 3.47 5.31 6.20
N GLN A 274 3.51 6.57 6.60
CA GLN A 274 2.90 7.11 7.81
C GLN A 274 2.32 8.50 7.53
N THR A 275 1.52 9.03 8.48
CA THR A 275 0.92 10.35 8.34
C THR A 275 1.37 11.30 9.43
N TYR A 276 1.57 12.55 9.06
CA TYR A 276 1.51 13.66 10.01
C TYR A 276 0.28 14.52 9.70
N LEU A 277 -0.16 15.31 10.65
CA LEU A 277 -1.42 16.01 10.60
C LEU A 277 -1.19 17.53 10.64
N THR A 278 -1.99 18.26 9.87
CA THR A 278 -2.12 19.70 9.98
C THR A 278 -3.59 20.06 10.19
N ALA A 279 -3.88 21.05 11.01
CA ALA A 279 -5.24 21.48 11.23
C ALA A 279 -5.33 23.01 11.35
N GLY A 280 -6.38 23.56 10.78
CA GLY A 280 -6.72 24.96 10.80
C GLY A 280 -8.17 25.18 10.40
N PRO A 281 -8.68 26.43 10.36
CA PRO A 281 -10.10 26.70 10.06
C PRO A 281 -10.58 26.17 8.70
N LYS A 282 -9.71 26.11 7.70
CA LYS A 282 -10.08 25.64 6.36
C LYS A 282 -10.14 24.12 6.25
N GLU A 283 -9.16 23.43 6.84
CA GLU A 283 -9.05 21.99 6.72
C GLU A 283 -8.27 21.36 7.88
N ALA A 284 -8.64 20.12 8.24
CA ALA A 284 -7.83 19.16 8.94
C ALA A 284 -7.35 18.11 7.91
N ARG A 285 -6.03 17.88 7.85
CA ARG A 285 -5.46 17.08 6.78
C ARG A 285 -4.39 16.13 7.28
N ALA A 286 -4.44 14.89 6.79
CA ALA A 286 -3.38 13.91 6.91
C ALA A 286 -2.46 13.97 5.68
N TRP A 287 -1.16 14.11 5.93
CA TRP A 287 -0.14 14.18 4.90
C TRP A 287 0.66 12.88 4.89
N THR A 288 0.82 12.31 3.72
CA THR A 288 1.55 11.05 3.52
C THR A 288 3.05 11.30 3.44
N ILE A 289 3.81 10.59 4.26
CA ILE A 289 5.28 10.56 4.24
C ILE A 289 5.79 9.14 4.43
N PRO A 290 6.99 8.79 3.92
CA PRO A 290 7.65 7.54 4.28
C PRO A 290 7.96 7.48 5.78
N VAL A 291 7.92 6.28 6.36
CA VAL A 291 8.44 6.05 7.71
C VAL A 291 9.92 6.43 7.74
N GLY A 292 10.31 7.19 8.76
CA GLY A 292 11.68 7.71 8.89
C GLY A 292 11.93 9.05 8.19
N ALA A 293 10.93 9.65 7.56
CA ALA A 293 11.07 10.99 6.96
C ALA A 293 11.36 12.05 8.00
N THR A 294 12.26 12.98 7.67
CA THR A 294 12.61 14.13 8.51
C THR A 294 11.61 15.28 8.36
N ALA A 295 11.61 16.21 9.31
CA ALA A 295 10.71 17.38 9.28
C ALA A 295 10.85 18.22 8.00
N PRO A 296 12.04 18.49 7.43
CA PRO A 296 12.17 19.17 6.14
C PRO A 296 11.55 18.38 4.98
N GLU A 297 11.71 17.04 4.95
CA GLU A 297 11.11 16.17 3.93
C GLU A 297 9.58 16.20 4.03
N ALA A 298 9.05 16.12 5.25
CA ALA A 298 7.62 16.25 5.52
C ALA A 298 7.08 17.62 5.07
N ALA A 299 7.77 18.72 5.38
CA ALA A 299 7.42 20.07 4.91
C ALA A 299 7.41 20.14 3.37
N GLY A 300 8.32 19.41 2.71
CA GLY A 300 8.42 19.32 1.26
C GLY A 300 7.19 18.71 0.58
N VAL A 301 6.47 17.83 1.28
CA VAL A 301 5.21 17.24 0.77
C VAL A 301 4.10 18.29 0.63
N ILE A 302 4.09 19.30 1.49
CA ILE A 302 3.16 20.44 1.35
C ILE A 302 3.55 21.30 0.15
N HIS A 303 4.82 21.71 0.10
CA HIS A 303 5.38 22.50 -0.98
C HIS A 303 6.92 22.46 -0.95
N THR A 304 7.55 22.40 -2.12
CA THR A 304 9.02 22.36 -2.22
C THR A 304 9.72 23.55 -1.57
N ASP A 305 9.10 24.72 -1.56
CA ASP A 305 9.65 25.91 -0.89
C ASP A 305 9.68 25.76 0.63
N PHE A 306 8.74 25.00 1.23
CA PHE A 306 8.74 24.70 2.65
C PHE A 306 9.95 23.86 3.04
N GLN A 307 10.35 22.91 2.19
CA GLN A 307 11.57 22.14 2.39
C GLN A 307 12.82 22.99 2.27
N LYS A 308 12.91 23.79 1.20
CA LYS A 308 14.08 24.66 0.94
C LYS A 308 14.27 25.73 2.01
N GLY A 309 13.17 26.37 2.41
CA GLY A 309 13.16 27.43 3.38
C GLY A 309 12.94 26.98 4.83
N PHE A 310 13.00 25.67 5.12
CA PHE A 310 12.71 25.11 6.44
C PHE A 310 13.56 25.73 7.54
N ILE A 311 12.88 26.24 8.58
CA ILE A 311 13.52 26.81 9.77
C ILE A 311 13.35 25.87 10.96
N LYS A 312 12.10 25.49 11.28
CA LYS A 312 11.72 24.62 12.40
C LYS A 312 10.30 24.10 12.22
N ALA A 313 9.97 23.05 12.96
CA ALA A 313 8.61 22.56 13.12
C ALA A 313 8.15 22.78 14.57
N GLU A 314 6.94 23.24 14.75
CA GLU A 314 6.23 23.23 16.03
C GLU A 314 5.38 21.97 16.03
N VAL A 315 5.71 21.00 16.89
CA VAL A 315 5.15 19.64 16.89
C VAL A 315 4.47 19.36 18.22
N VAL A 316 3.25 18.84 18.16
CA VAL A 316 2.54 18.28 19.32
C VAL A 316 1.98 16.92 18.92
N SER A 317 2.03 15.92 19.81
CA SER A 317 1.37 14.66 19.54
C SER A 317 -0.15 14.84 19.51
N PHE A 318 -0.83 14.03 18.70
CA PHE A 318 -2.29 14.04 18.65
C PHE A 318 -2.91 13.91 20.05
N ASP A 319 -2.43 12.96 20.86
CA ASP A 319 -2.95 12.67 22.19
C ASP A 319 -2.78 13.88 23.15
N ASP A 320 -1.60 14.52 23.14
CA ASP A 320 -1.35 15.70 23.97
C ASP A 320 -2.24 16.88 23.54
N LEU A 321 -2.49 17.03 22.24
CA LEU A 321 -3.37 18.08 21.73
C LEU A 321 -4.83 17.85 22.15
N VAL A 322 -5.31 16.61 22.05
CA VAL A 322 -6.66 16.23 22.51
C VAL A 322 -6.81 16.45 24.01
N ALA A 323 -5.83 16.01 24.81
CA ALA A 323 -5.83 16.17 26.26
C ALA A 323 -5.80 17.64 26.72
N THR A 324 -5.26 18.53 25.89
CA THR A 324 -5.21 19.98 26.18
C THR A 324 -6.36 20.76 25.56
N GLY A 325 -7.02 20.22 24.55
CA GLY A 325 -8.20 20.80 23.88
C GLY A 325 -7.91 21.96 22.92
N SER A 326 -6.69 22.49 22.90
CA SER A 326 -6.29 23.54 21.95
C SER A 326 -4.76 23.67 21.84
N MET A 327 -4.29 24.20 20.72
CA MET A 327 -2.88 24.50 20.52
C MET A 327 -2.34 25.51 21.54
N ALA A 328 -3.16 26.49 21.97
CA ALA A 328 -2.77 27.50 22.97
C ALA A 328 -2.51 26.84 24.34
N GLU A 329 -3.41 25.97 24.79
CA GLU A 329 -3.25 25.22 26.03
C GLU A 329 -2.09 24.23 25.97
N ALA A 330 -1.89 23.57 24.82
CA ALA A 330 -0.75 22.69 24.60
C ALA A 330 0.58 23.46 24.74
N LYS A 331 0.67 24.67 24.17
CA LYS A 331 1.84 25.57 24.35
C LYS A 331 2.01 26.00 25.80
N ALA A 332 0.94 26.42 26.48
CA ALA A 332 1.00 26.83 27.87
C ALA A 332 1.45 25.71 28.82
N LYS A 333 1.10 24.46 28.51
CA LYS A 333 1.51 23.26 29.27
C LYS A 333 2.87 22.68 28.82
N GLY A 334 3.56 23.32 27.88
CA GLY A 334 4.87 22.87 27.39
C GLY A 334 4.83 21.57 26.57
N LYS A 335 3.66 21.24 25.99
CA LYS A 335 3.47 20.03 25.17
C LYS A 335 3.89 20.23 23.71
N VAL A 336 3.99 21.48 23.26
CA VAL A 336 4.47 21.80 21.92
C VAL A 336 5.99 21.84 21.92
N ARG A 337 6.60 20.96 21.15
CA ARG A 337 8.05 20.88 20.95
C ARG A 337 8.46 21.73 19.76
N ILE A 338 9.65 22.28 19.82
CA ILE A 338 10.29 22.97 18.70
C ILE A 338 11.37 22.04 18.16
N GLU A 339 11.17 21.57 16.94
CA GLU A 339 12.02 20.55 16.32
C GLU A 339 12.79 21.14 15.12
N GLY A 340 14.03 20.66 14.96
CA GLY A 340 14.95 21.07 13.91
C GLY A 340 14.93 20.13 12.69
N LYS A 341 15.95 20.28 11.84
CA LYS A 341 16.06 19.56 10.56
C LYS A 341 16.26 18.05 10.72
N GLU A 342 16.84 17.61 11.81
CA GLU A 342 17.14 16.20 12.09
C GLU A 342 15.97 15.45 12.74
N TYR A 343 14.87 16.15 13.02
CA TYR A 343 13.71 15.52 13.65
C TYR A 343 13.06 14.53 12.68
N VAL A 344 12.99 13.27 13.09
CA VAL A 344 12.27 12.23 12.39
C VAL A 344 10.80 12.27 12.81
N MET A 345 9.92 12.46 11.84
CA MET A 345 8.48 12.57 12.06
C MET A 345 7.91 11.27 12.64
N ALA A 346 7.02 11.42 13.62
CA ALA A 346 6.23 10.31 14.14
C ALA A 346 4.81 10.31 13.54
N ASP A 347 4.21 9.11 13.42
CA ASP A 347 2.81 9.03 12.99
C ASP A 347 1.89 9.76 13.97
N GLY A 348 0.99 10.58 13.44
CA GLY A 348 0.07 11.38 14.24
C GLY A 348 0.65 12.67 14.85
N ASP A 349 1.88 13.05 14.52
CA ASP A 349 2.37 14.38 14.85
C ASP A 349 1.47 15.45 14.23
N VAL A 350 0.97 16.39 15.07
CA VAL A 350 0.26 17.59 14.60
C VAL A 350 1.26 18.73 14.50
N VAL A 351 1.42 19.31 13.29
CA VAL A 351 2.61 20.12 12.96
C VAL A 351 2.24 21.46 12.35
N GLU A 352 2.99 22.49 12.75
CA GLU A 352 3.05 23.77 12.07
C GLU A 352 4.50 24.06 11.64
N PHE A 353 4.77 24.06 10.33
CA PHE A 353 6.09 24.36 9.80
C PHE A 353 6.34 25.87 9.73
N ARG A 354 7.53 26.29 10.14
CA ARG A 354 8.06 27.64 9.96
C ARG A 354 9.15 27.62 8.90
N PHE A 355 8.96 28.40 7.87
CA PHE A 355 9.88 28.50 6.74
C PHE A 355 10.06 29.96 6.31
N ASN A 356 11.15 30.20 5.60
CA ASN A 356 11.41 31.50 4.97
C ASN A 356 11.69 31.24 3.48
N VAL A 357 11.02 32.01 2.60
CA VAL A 357 11.15 31.92 1.14
C VAL A 357 12.02 33.07 0.66
#